data_98475fd45e63fb51c6c387be64a93ee9
#
_entry.id   98475fd45e63fb51c6c387be64a93ee9
#
_cell.length_a   1.000
_cell.length_b   1.000
_cell.length_c   1.000
_cell.angle_alpha   90.00
_cell.angle_beta   90.00
_cell.angle_gamma   90.00
#
_symmetry.space_group_name_H-M   'P 1'
#
loop_
_entity.id
_entity.type
_entity.pdbx_description
1 polymer ?
#
loop_
_entity_poly.entity_id
_entity_poly.type
_entity_poly.pdbx_seq_one_letter_code
_entity_poly.pdbx_strand_id
1 'polypeptide(L)'
;MKAKTLKKDKVNIITLGCSKNLVDSEVLSGQLAANEIDVVHENSKLDHNIVVVNTCGFIDKAKEESINTILDQIELKRRGKLDKVYVTGCLSERYRGDLEAEMPEVDAWFGTLELPLILKQFEADYKAELLGERMLSTPKHYAYLKISEGCNRTCSFCAIPLMRGKHISRSIEDLVKEAEALVQKGVKEIMLIAQELTYYGLDIYKERALPKLLDALADVKGLEWIRLHYAYPSKFPLEILEVMQRRDNICKYLDMPLQHASSSMLKAMRRNITREEMSELIHEIRSRVPGICLRTTLIAGFPGETEKDVEELKEFLQEHRFDRVGIFSYSHEENTSAYDLEDNVPAEVKSARAQEIMEVQQEISYEKNQEKVGQIFKVLIDKKEAGRYLGRTEFDSVEVDNEVVIHSKKKLAIGEFVQVKITKAYDYDLEGEVVG
;
A
#
# COMPACT_ATOMS: atom_id res chain seq x y z
N MET A 1 39.10 -34.16 16.54
CA MET A 1 38.41 -32.88 16.37
C MET A 1 37.15 -33.14 15.55
N LYS A 2 35.94 -33.00 16.14
CA LYS A 2 34.71 -33.06 15.36
C LYS A 2 34.62 -31.73 14.58
N ALA A 3 34.59 -31.83 13.24
CA ALA A 3 34.33 -30.69 12.40
C ALA A 3 32.99 -30.07 12.87
N LYS A 4 33.01 -28.83 13.36
CA LYS A 4 31.77 -28.04 13.54
C LYS A 4 31.21 -27.88 12.13
N THR A 5 30.13 -28.57 11.82
CA THR A 5 29.28 -28.25 10.67
C THR A 5 28.89 -26.79 10.85
N LEU A 6 29.40 -25.91 10.00
CA LEU A 6 28.96 -24.50 9.96
C LEU A 6 27.44 -24.55 9.72
N LYS A 7 26.70 -24.05 10.68
CA LYS A 7 25.25 -23.92 10.57
C LYS A 7 25.01 -22.97 9.42
N LYS A 8 24.34 -23.40 8.37
CA LYS A 8 24.03 -22.54 7.21
C LYS A 8 23.13 -21.42 7.72
N ASP A 9 23.43 -20.17 7.39
CA ASP A 9 22.63 -19.03 7.79
C ASP A 9 21.21 -19.16 7.25
N LYS A 10 20.23 -18.90 8.12
CA LYS A 10 18.82 -18.83 7.78
C LYS A 10 18.28 -17.49 8.27
N VAL A 11 17.77 -16.72 7.33
CA VAL A 11 17.33 -15.34 7.53
C VAL A 11 15.80 -15.29 7.63
N ASN A 12 15.28 -14.68 8.69
CA ASN A 12 13.87 -14.31 8.78
C ASN A 12 13.71 -12.81 8.48
N ILE A 13 12.85 -12.47 7.54
CA ILE A 13 12.54 -11.08 7.22
C ILE A 13 11.17 -10.75 7.84
N ILE A 14 11.16 -9.76 8.73
CA ILE A 14 9.95 -9.20 9.33
C ILE A 14 9.66 -7.88 8.63
N THR A 15 8.46 -7.75 8.06
CA THR A 15 8.08 -6.57 7.29
C THR A 15 6.97 -5.81 7.99
N LEU A 16 7.21 -4.55 8.31
CA LEU A 16 6.25 -3.67 8.95
C LEU A 16 5.79 -2.57 7.99
N GLY A 17 4.56 -2.11 8.18
CA GLY A 17 4.02 -0.95 7.50
C GLY A 17 3.31 -1.29 6.19
N CYS A 18 3.79 -0.80 5.05
CA CYS A 18 3.01 -0.73 3.83
C CYS A 18 3.49 -1.70 2.73
N SER A 19 2.67 -1.82 1.67
CA SER A 19 2.98 -2.63 0.47
C SER A 19 4.32 -2.29 -0.20
N LYS A 20 4.84 -1.04 -0.05
CA LYS A 20 6.17 -0.68 -0.59
C LYS A 20 7.28 -1.38 0.18
N ASN A 21 7.18 -1.43 1.53
CA ASN A 21 8.10 -2.20 2.37
C ASN A 21 8.02 -3.70 2.05
N LEU A 22 6.81 -4.21 1.79
CA LEU A 22 6.61 -5.60 1.42
C LEU A 22 7.37 -5.94 0.14
N VAL A 23 7.24 -5.13 -0.91
CA VAL A 23 7.98 -5.32 -2.16
C VAL A 23 9.49 -5.26 -1.93
N ASP A 24 9.98 -4.34 -1.09
CA ASP A 24 11.41 -4.24 -0.75
C ASP A 24 11.91 -5.54 -0.07
N SER A 25 11.13 -6.09 0.87
CA SER A 25 11.44 -7.35 1.54
C SER A 25 11.41 -8.55 0.59
N GLU A 26 10.46 -8.60 -0.34
CA GLU A 26 10.37 -9.65 -1.36
C GLU A 26 11.55 -9.62 -2.33
N VAL A 27 12.00 -8.42 -2.71
CA VAL A 27 13.21 -8.23 -3.53
C VAL A 27 14.45 -8.70 -2.76
N LEU A 28 14.60 -8.28 -1.49
CA LEU A 28 15.70 -8.73 -0.64
C LEU A 28 15.73 -10.27 -0.53
N SER A 29 14.57 -10.87 -0.29
CA SER A 29 14.43 -12.33 -0.20
C SER A 29 14.84 -13.02 -1.49
N GLY A 30 14.41 -12.52 -2.64
CA GLY A 30 14.79 -13.04 -3.94
C GLY A 30 16.30 -12.98 -4.16
N GLN A 31 16.93 -11.86 -3.81
CA GLN A 31 18.38 -11.67 -3.93
C GLN A 31 19.16 -12.62 -2.99
N LEU A 32 18.74 -12.77 -1.73
CA LEU A 32 19.37 -13.70 -0.79
C LEU A 32 19.22 -15.15 -1.25
N ALA A 33 18.02 -15.57 -1.66
CA ALA A 33 17.76 -16.92 -2.16
C ALA A 33 18.61 -17.24 -3.40
N ALA A 34 18.79 -16.29 -4.32
CA ALA A 34 19.65 -16.44 -5.50
C ALA A 34 21.15 -16.55 -5.17
N ASN A 35 21.54 -16.17 -3.95
CA ASN A 35 22.87 -16.37 -3.38
C ASN A 35 22.93 -17.58 -2.44
N GLU A 36 21.98 -18.54 -2.58
CA GLU A 36 21.92 -19.79 -1.82
C GLU A 36 21.73 -19.61 -0.28
N ILE A 37 21.23 -18.46 0.16
CA ILE A 37 20.91 -18.18 1.55
C ILE A 37 19.45 -18.59 1.80
N ASP A 38 19.22 -19.35 2.88
CA ASP A 38 17.87 -19.79 3.26
C ASP A 38 17.08 -18.63 3.87
N VAL A 39 15.92 -18.29 3.31
CA VAL A 39 15.11 -17.13 3.70
C VAL A 39 13.69 -17.57 4.00
N VAL A 40 13.14 -16.99 5.06
CA VAL A 40 11.73 -17.11 5.45
C VAL A 40 11.15 -15.74 5.75
N HIS A 41 9.84 -15.59 5.56
CA HIS A 41 9.11 -14.38 5.91
C HIS A 41 8.25 -14.62 7.14
N GLU A 42 8.28 -13.67 8.10
CA GLU A 42 7.39 -13.59 9.28
C GLU A 42 7.22 -14.94 9.99
N ASN A 43 8.29 -15.71 10.03
CA ASN A 43 8.26 -17.03 10.62
C ASN A 43 8.29 -16.94 12.15
N SER A 44 7.20 -17.33 12.78
CA SER A 44 7.09 -17.43 14.25
C SER A 44 7.89 -18.59 14.85
N LYS A 45 8.33 -19.56 14.02
CA LYS A 45 9.18 -20.65 14.47
C LYS A 45 10.61 -20.12 14.57
N LEU A 46 11.25 -20.30 15.74
CA LEU A 46 12.64 -19.92 16.00
C LEU A 46 13.61 -20.96 15.38
N ASP A 47 13.53 -21.15 14.07
CA ASP A 47 14.41 -22.04 13.30
C ASP A 47 15.41 -21.27 12.40
N HIS A 48 15.49 -19.95 12.59
CA HIS A 48 16.42 -19.03 11.94
C HIS A 48 17.43 -18.47 12.97
N ASN A 49 18.56 -17.99 12.49
CA ASN A 49 19.63 -17.42 13.32
C ASN A 49 19.89 -15.93 13.02
N ILE A 50 19.36 -15.41 11.94
CA ILE A 50 19.48 -13.99 11.56
C ILE A 50 18.08 -13.43 11.33
N VAL A 51 17.84 -12.18 11.75
CA VAL A 51 16.62 -11.45 11.44
C VAL A 51 16.95 -10.13 10.75
N VAL A 52 16.14 -9.79 9.75
CA VAL A 52 16.10 -8.46 9.13
C VAL A 52 14.73 -7.86 9.39
N VAL A 53 14.67 -6.73 10.11
CA VAL A 53 13.42 -6.00 10.37
C VAL A 53 13.32 -4.83 9.40
N ASN A 54 12.36 -4.89 8.49
CA ASN A 54 12.04 -3.79 7.56
C ASN A 54 10.95 -2.92 8.19
N THR A 55 11.34 -1.74 8.63
CA THR A 55 10.60 -0.86 9.54
C THR A 55 9.76 0.20 8.85
N CYS A 56 8.67 0.61 9.49
CA CYS A 56 7.86 1.75 9.11
C CYS A 56 8.16 2.97 10.01
N GLY A 57 8.30 4.17 9.39
CA GLY A 57 8.60 5.42 10.11
C GLY A 57 7.61 6.54 9.77
N PHE A 58 6.38 6.20 9.33
CA PHE A 58 5.47 7.17 8.73
C PHE A 58 4.63 7.94 9.76
N ILE A 59 4.04 7.26 10.73
CA ILE A 59 3.23 7.83 11.82
C ILE A 59 3.66 7.23 13.16
N ASP A 60 3.34 7.90 14.28
CA ASP A 60 3.80 7.52 15.62
C ASP A 60 3.49 6.07 15.97
N LYS A 61 2.26 5.61 15.73
CA LYS A 61 1.86 4.22 16.00
C LYS A 61 2.70 3.19 15.23
N ALA A 62 3.05 3.47 13.98
CA ALA A 62 3.89 2.59 13.18
C ALA A 62 5.37 2.66 13.57
N LYS A 63 5.84 3.81 14.09
CA LYS A 63 7.16 3.95 14.70
C LYS A 63 7.25 3.12 15.98
N GLU A 64 6.24 3.21 16.85
CA GLU A 64 6.15 2.41 18.08
C GLU A 64 6.16 0.90 17.80
N GLU A 65 5.35 0.43 16.85
CA GLU A 65 5.34 -0.96 16.42
C GLU A 65 6.72 -1.42 15.93
N SER A 66 7.39 -0.58 15.12
CA SER A 66 8.73 -0.88 14.62
C SER A 66 9.77 -0.98 15.72
N ILE A 67 9.77 -0.04 16.68
CA ILE A 67 10.68 -0.04 17.82
C ILE A 67 10.44 -1.28 18.69
N ASN A 68 9.20 -1.58 19.05
CA ASN A 68 8.85 -2.75 19.85
C ASN A 68 9.29 -4.05 19.17
N THR A 69 9.08 -4.17 17.85
CA THR A 69 9.54 -5.34 17.09
C THR A 69 11.05 -5.49 17.15
N ILE A 70 11.82 -4.40 17.00
CA ILE A 70 13.29 -4.44 17.12
C ILE A 70 13.71 -4.89 18.51
N LEU A 71 13.10 -4.34 19.57
CA LEU A 71 13.39 -4.70 20.96
C LEU A 71 13.13 -6.19 21.25
N ASP A 72 12.05 -6.75 20.70
CA ASP A 72 11.75 -8.17 20.79
C ASP A 72 12.87 -9.03 20.16
N GLN A 73 13.40 -8.62 19.00
CA GLN A 73 14.48 -9.35 18.35
C GLN A 73 15.82 -9.20 19.09
N ILE A 74 16.10 -8.05 19.68
CA ILE A 74 17.25 -7.83 20.56
C ILE A 74 17.18 -8.77 21.76
N GLU A 75 16.02 -8.92 22.38
CA GLU A 75 15.83 -9.82 23.51
C GLU A 75 16.05 -11.29 23.11
N LEU A 76 15.61 -11.72 21.93
CA LEU A 76 15.91 -13.05 21.39
C LEU A 76 17.41 -13.24 21.17
N LYS A 77 18.12 -12.21 20.70
CA LYS A 77 19.59 -12.23 20.53
C LYS A 77 20.29 -12.34 21.89
N ARG A 78 19.89 -11.56 22.91
CA ARG A 78 20.42 -11.64 24.27
C ARG A 78 20.24 -13.03 24.90
N ARG A 79 19.17 -13.73 24.56
CA ARG A 79 18.91 -15.13 24.97
C ARG A 79 19.66 -16.17 24.14
N GLY A 80 20.50 -15.76 23.23
CA GLY A 80 21.28 -16.66 22.35
C GLY A 80 20.45 -17.44 21.34
N LYS A 81 19.24 -16.95 20.98
CA LYS A 81 18.37 -17.57 19.97
C LYS A 81 18.61 -17.00 18.58
N LEU A 82 19.14 -15.78 18.50
CA LEU A 82 19.56 -15.13 17.26
C LEU A 82 21.06 -14.82 17.34
N ASP A 83 21.76 -14.96 16.22
CA ASP A 83 23.15 -14.57 16.08
C ASP A 83 23.26 -13.10 15.68
N LYS A 84 22.34 -12.61 14.79
CA LYS A 84 22.36 -11.24 14.27
C LYS A 84 20.97 -10.65 14.12
N VAL A 85 20.89 -9.34 14.34
CA VAL A 85 19.71 -8.48 14.09
C VAL A 85 20.13 -7.34 13.19
N TYR A 86 19.51 -7.24 12.02
CA TYR A 86 19.67 -6.15 11.07
C TYR A 86 18.37 -5.36 10.96
N VAL A 87 18.46 -4.06 10.79
CA VAL A 87 17.29 -3.16 10.65
C VAL A 87 17.42 -2.35 9.38
N THR A 88 16.31 -2.24 8.65
CA THR A 88 16.19 -1.43 7.43
C THR A 88 14.85 -0.72 7.38
N GLY A 89 14.62 0.08 6.35
CA GLY A 89 13.31 0.68 6.07
C GLY A 89 13.18 2.12 6.51
N CYS A 90 11.93 2.61 6.55
CA CYS A 90 11.62 4.03 6.68
C CYS A 90 12.02 4.63 8.04
N LEU A 91 11.83 3.88 9.14
CA LEU A 91 12.23 4.34 10.48
C LEU A 91 13.75 4.45 10.55
N SER A 92 14.46 3.41 10.12
CA SER A 92 15.92 3.41 10.07
C SER A 92 16.47 4.54 9.22
N GLU A 93 15.92 4.79 8.02
CA GLU A 93 16.35 5.92 7.17
C GLU A 93 16.24 7.26 7.90
N ARG A 94 15.14 7.46 8.63
CA ARG A 94 14.80 8.76 9.22
C ARG A 94 15.56 9.05 10.51
N TYR A 95 15.80 8.02 11.34
CA TYR A 95 16.27 8.17 12.72
C TYR A 95 17.52 7.33 13.03
N ARG A 96 18.30 6.92 12.01
CA ARG A 96 19.44 6.00 12.19
C ARG A 96 20.37 6.40 13.32
N GLY A 97 20.80 7.66 13.36
CA GLY A 97 21.80 8.10 14.35
C GLY A 97 21.31 7.96 15.79
N ASP A 98 20.06 8.29 16.06
CA ASP A 98 19.46 8.18 17.39
C ASP A 98 19.24 6.72 17.76
N LEU A 99 18.71 5.92 16.80
CA LEU A 99 18.43 4.51 17.03
C LEU A 99 19.69 3.66 17.24
N GLU A 100 20.78 3.96 16.52
CA GLU A 100 22.08 3.31 16.73
C GLU A 100 22.64 3.57 18.15
N ALA A 101 22.44 4.77 18.67
CA ALA A 101 22.87 5.14 20.03
C ALA A 101 22.03 4.44 21.11
N GLU A 102 20.71 4.34 20.91
CA GLU A 102 19.76 3.77 21.86
C GLU A 102 19.71 2.23 21.83
N MET A 103 20.00 1.61 20.69
CA MET A 103 19.95 0.16 20.49
C MET A 103 21.25 -0.40 19.88
N PRO A 104 22.38 -0.33 20.63
CA PRO A 104 23.69 -0.77 20.15
C PRO A 104 23.82 -2.28 19.93
N GLU A 105 22.83 -3.08 20.34
CA GLU A 105 22.79 -4.53 20.11
C GLU A 105 22.38 -4.91 18.68
N VAL A 106 21.81 -3.99 17.90
CA VAL A 106 21.57 -4.19 16.48
C VAL A 106 22.89 -4.21 15.73
N ASP A 107 23.12 -5.23 14.92
CA ASP A 107 24.43 -5.46 14.28
C ASP A 107 24.67 -4.48 13.11
N ALA A 108 23.63 -4.06 12.40
CA ALA A 108 23.73 -3.01 11.39
C ALA A 108 22.36 -2.40 11.05
N TRP A 109 22.40 -1.12 10.68
CA TRP A 109 21.27 -0.31 10.26
C TRP A 109 21.41 0.11 8.80
N PHE A 110 20.31 0.04 8.05
CA PHE A 110 20.27 0.37 6.62
C PHE A 110 19.09 1.25 6.31
N GLY A 111 19.26 2.14 5.34
CA GLY A 111 18.19 2.95 4.79
C GLY A 111 17.34 2.20 3.75
N THR A 112 16.34 2.91 3.22
CA THR A 112 15.36 2.36 2.28
C THR A 112 15.95 2.01 0.90
N LEU A 113 17.07 2.62 0.51
CA LEU A 113 17.72 2.41 -0.79
C LEU A 113 19.04 1.64 -0.68
N GLU A 114 19.36 1.09 0.49
CA GLU A 114 20.65 0.47 0.78
C GLU A 114 20.66 -1.06 0.64
N LEU A 115 19.75 -1.63 -0.18
CA LEU A 115 19.70 -3.07 -0.46
C LEU A 115 21.08 -3.72 -0.78
N PRO A 116 21.96 -3.12 -1.63
CA PRO A 116 23.27 -3.69 -1.88
C PRO A 116 24.17 -3.75 -0.64
N LEU A 117 23.99 -2.85 0.33
CA LEU A 117 24.76 -2.87 1.58
C LEU A 117 24.25 -3.97 2.53
N ILE A 118 22.95 -4.26 2.52
CA ILE A 118 22.38 -5.38 3.26
C ILE A 118 22.97 -6.69 2.72
N LEU A 119 23.00 -6.88 1.40
CA LEU A 119 23.53 -8.09 0.77
C LEU A 119 25.01 -8.34 1.13
N LYS A 120 25.82 -7.30 1.24
CA LYS A 120 27.23 -7.41 1.68
C LYS A 120 27.39 -8.03 3.08
N GLN A 121 26.40 -7.88 3.97
CA GLN A 121 26.44 -8.51 5.30
C GLN A 121 26.38 -10.05 5.22
N PHE A 122 25.90 -10.55 4.10
CA PHE A 122 25.74 -11.98 3.81
C PHE A 122 26.78 -12.47 2.80
N GLU A 123 27.80 -11.68 2.46
CA GLU A 123 28.74 -11.98 1.37
C GLU A 123 28.04 -12.30 0.03
N ALA A 124 26.86 -11.70 -0.17
CA ALA A 124 25.98 -11.90 -1.32
C ALA A 124 26.16 -10.79 -2.36
N ASP A 125 26.21 -11.17 -3.63
CA ASP A 125 26.27 -10.23 -4.74
C ASP A 125 24.87 -9.75 -5.16
N TYR A 126 24.77 -8.47 -5.49
CA TYR A 126 23.55 -7.94 -6.11
C TYR A 126 23.46 -8.42 -7.56
N LYS A 127 22.43 -9.20 -7.87
CA LYS A 127 22.18 -9.75 -9.20
C LYS A 127 21.17 -8.89 -9.94
N ALA A 128 21.65 -7.99 -10.79
CA ALA A 128 20.81 -7.06 -11.54
C ALA A 128 19.90 -7.78 -12.55
N GLU A 129 20.29 -8.94 -13.05
CA GLU A 129 19.50 -9.80 -13.94
C GLU A 129 18.22 -10.35 -13.29
N LEU A 130 18.15 -10.33 -11.95
CA LEU A 130 16.95 -10.72 -11.18
C LEU A 130 15.93 -9.56 -11.04
N LEU A 131 16.05 -8.51 -11.84
CA LEU A 131 15.02 -7.48 -11.93
C LEU A 131 13.66 -8.15 -12.28
N GLY A 132 12.72 -8.05 -11.33
CA GLY A 132 11.40 -8.70 -11.44
C GLY A 132 11.29 -10.08 -10.83
N GLU A 133 12.41 -10.75 -10.48
CA GLU A 133 12.39 -12.00 -9.77
C GLU A 133 12.49 -11.79 -8.27
N ARG A 134 11.35 -11.79 -7.60
CA ARG A 134 11.27 -11.67 -6.14
C ARG A 134 10.54 -12.86 -5.54
N MET A 135 10.78 -13.10 -4.26
CA MET A 135 10.10 -14.13 -3.49
C MET A 135 8.81 -13.56 -2.92
N LEU A 136 7.67 -13.93 -3.52
CA LEU A 136 6.37 -13.41 -3.08
C LEU A 136 6.05 -13.90 -1.67
N SER A 137 5.65 -12.98 -0.81
CA SER A 137 5.08 -13.22 0.52
C SER A 137 3.54 -13.14 0.51
N THR A 138 2.97 -12.53 -0.53
CA THR A 138 1.53 -12.52 -0.78
C THR A 138 1.00 -13.89 -1.25
N PRO A 139 -0.31 -14.15 -1.13
CA PRO A 139 -0.96 -15.25 -1.85
C PRO A 139 -0.63 -15.21 -3.35
N LYS A 140 -0.56 -16.39 -3.99
CA LYS A 140 -0.06 -16.54 -5.36
C LYS A 140 -0.88 -15.81 -6.43
N HIS A 141 -2.13 -15.42 -6.15
CA HIS A 141 -3.05 -14.86 -7.14
C HIS A 141 -2.99 -13.34 -7.26
N TYR A 142 -2.33 -12.64 -6.34
CA TYR A 142 -2.10 -11.20 -6.46
C TYR A 142 -0.68 -10.79 -6.05
N ALA A 143 -0.23 -9.65 -6.55
CA ALA A 143 1.04 -9.05 -6.16
C ALA A 143 0.98 -7.53 -6.29
N TYR A 144 1.84 -6.85 -5.52
CA TYR A 144 2.07 -5.42 -5.70
C TYR A 144 3.17 -5.21 -6.74
N LEU A 145 3.02 -4.25 -7.62
CA LEU A 145 4.05 -3.82 -8.58
C LEU A 145 4.47 -2.38 -8.27
N LYS A 146 5.66 -2.22 -7.70
CA LYS A 146 6.20 -0.90 -7.37
C LYS A 146 6.79 -0.26 -8.62
N ILE A 147 6.09 0.76 -9.18
CA ILE A 147 6.45 1.38 -10.45
C ILE A 147 7.43 2.53 -10.32
N SER A 148 7.53 3.13 -9.14
CA SER A 148 8.48 4.18 -8.81
C SER A 148 8.78 4.21 -7.31
N GLU A 149 9.84 4.90 -6.93
CA GLU A 149 10.25 5.16 -5.56
C GLU A 149 10.33 6.66 -5.31
N GLY A 150 10.05 7.10 -4.07
CA GLY A 150 10.14 8.50 -3.67
C GLY A 150 9.02 9.40 -4.19
N CYS A 151 9.02 10.66 -3.74
CA CYS A 151 7.98 11.63 -4.10
C CYS A 151 8.52 13.06 -4.13
N ASN A 152 8.17 13.81 -5.18
CA ASN A 152 8.54 15.23 -5.33
C ASN A 152 7.42 16.19 -4.90
N ARG A 153 6.30 15.70 -4.34
CA ARG A 153 5.26 16.55 -3.78
C ARG A 153 5.72 17.19 -2.48
N THR A 154 5.24 18.38 -2.21
CA THR A 154 5.62 19.19 -1.06
C THR A 154 4.50 19.32 -0.03
N CYS A 155 3.67 18.28 0.12
CA CYS A 155 2.60 18.25 1.12
C CYS A 155 3.17 18.52 2.51
N SER A 156 2.60 19.50 3.23
CA SER A 156 3.22 20.04 4.45
C SER A 156 3.35 19.04 5.60
N PHE A 157 2.46 18.06 5.65
CA PHE A 157 2.39 17.01 6.70
C PHE A 157 3.22 15.76 6.38
N CYS A 158 3.81 15.66 5.18
CA CYS A 158 4.29 14.38 4.66
C CYS A 158 5.79 14.22 4.82
N ALA A 159 6.21 13.18 5.55
CA ALA A 159 7.61 12.83 5.77
C ALA A 159 8.18 11.88 4.67
N ILE A 160 7.40 11.51 3.66
CA ILE A 160 7.84 10.58 2.60
C ILE A 160 9.15 11.01 1.91
N PRO A 161 9.35 12.27 1.52
CA PRO A 161 10.61 12.70 0.89
C PRO A 161 11.84 12.50 1.78
N LEU A 162 11.66 12.53 3.12
CA LEU A 162 12.74 12.32 4.10
C LEU A 162 13.14 10.84 4.21
N MET A 163 12.24 9.93 3.87
CA MET A 163 12.42 8.49 4.03
C MET A 163 12.69 7.76 2.71
N ARG A 164 12.09 8.25 1.61
CA ARG A 164 12.11 7.56 0.30
C ARG A 164 12.76 8.40 -0.80
N GLY A 165 13.20 9.62 -0.47
CA GLY A 165 13.89 10.51 -1.38
C GLY A 165 13.02 11.06 -2.51
N LYS A 166 13.71 11.49 -3.59
CA LYS A 166 13.07 12.03 -4.79
C LYS A 166 12.41 10.92 -5.62
N HIS A 167 11.42 11.32 -6.42
CA HIS A 167 10.74 10.41 -7.34
C HIS A 167 11.71 9.83 -8.40
N ILE A 168 11.74 8.50 -8.49
CA ILE A 168 12.55 7.75 -9.46
C ILE A 168 11.63 6.68 -10.06
N SER A 169 11.33 6.78 -11.36
CA SER A 169 10.52 5.82 -12.11
C SER A 169 11.35 4.63 -12.56
N ARG A 170 10.72 3.46 -12.64
CA ARG A 170 11.26 2.30 -13.33
C ARG A 170 10.84 2.32 -14.81
N SER A 171 11.60 1.70 -15.70
CA SER A 171 11.26 1.64 -17.13
C SER A 171 9.99 0.81 -17.37
N ILE A 172 9.25 1.13 -18.45
CA ILE A 172 8.07 0.34 -18.86
C ILE A 172 8.49 -1.10 -19.14
N GLU A 173 9.62 -1.29 -19.81
CA GLU A 173 10.16 -2.60 -20.19
C GLU A 173 10.43 -3.48 -18.97
N ASP A 174 11.08 -2.94 -17.92
CA ASP A 174 11.35 -3.67 -16.68
C ASP A 174 10.06 -4.03 -15.94
N LEU A 175 9.07 -3.13 -15.92
CA LEU A 175 7.80 -3.37 -15.25
C LEU A 175 6.95 -4.41 -15.98
N VAL A 176 6.95 -4.42 -17.31
CA VAL A 176 6.28 -5.45 -18.11
C VAL A 176 6.95 -6.81 -17.90
N LYS A 177 8.29 -6.86 -17.94
CA LYS A 177 9.05 -8.09 -17.66
C LYS A 177 8.73 -8.65 -16.27
N GLU A 178 8.66 -7.78 -15.24
CA GLU A 178 8.28 -8.21 -13.90
C GLU A 178 6.83 -8.71 -13.86
N ALA A 179 5.89 -8.03 -14.51
CA ALA A 179 4.49 -8.46 -14.59
C ALA A 179 4.36 -9.83 -15.26
N GLU A 180 5.09 -10.09 -16.35
CA GLU A 180 5.14 -11.39 -17.02
C GLU A 180 5.67 -12.48 -16.08
N ALA A 181 6.75 -12.21 -15.34
CA ALA A 181 7.33 -13.16 -14.37
C ALA A 181 6.33 -13.43 -13.21
N LEU A 182 5.59 -12.43 -12.74
CA LEU A 182 4.56 -12.59 -11.72
C LEU A 182 3.40 -13.46 -12.22
N VAL A 183 2.93 -13.23 -13.44
CA VAL A 183 1.87 -14.06 -14.06
C VAL A 183 2.33 -15.51 -14.22
N GLN A 184 3.58 -15.77 -14.60
CA GLN A 184 4.14 -17.13 -14.66
C GLN A 184 4.13 -17.82 -13.29
N LYS A 185 4.23 -17.07 -12.18
CA LYS A 185 4.10 -17.58 -10.80
C LYS A 185 2.64 -17.80 -10.36
N GLY A 186 1.66 -17.43 -11.21
CA GLY A 186 0.23 -17.63 -10.96
C GLY A 186 -0.51 -16.37 -10.51
N VAL A 187 0.13 -15.20 -10.55
CA VAL A 187 -0.51 -13.91 -10.24
C VAL A 187 -1.54 -13.57 -11.32
N LYS A 188 -2.73 -13.18 -10.89
CA LYS A 188 -3.85 -12.76 -11.75
C LYS A 188 -4.21 -11.30 -11.56
N GLU A 189 -3.90 -10.73 -10.41
CA GLU A 189 -4.10 -9.33 -10.10
C GLU A 189 -2.78 -8.66 -9.74
N ILE A 190 -2.51 -7.50 -10.36
CA ILE A 190 -1.39 -6.62 -9.99
C ILE A 190 -1.95 -5.29 -9.49
N MET A 191 -1.50 -4.92 -8.28
CA MET A 191 -1.76 -3.60 -7.71
C MET A 191 -0.56 -2.70 -7.97
N LEU A 192 -0.75 -1.66 -8.78
CA LEU A 192 0.28 -0.66 -9.04
C LEU A 192 0.43 0.24 -7.82
N ILE A 193 1.64 0.29 -7.27
CA ILE A 193 1.97 1.11 -6.11
C ILE A 193 3.15 2.03 -6.38
N ALA A 194 3.08 3.20 -5.78
CA ALA A 194 4.13 4.21 -5.68
C ALA A 194 3.83 5.10 -4.48
N GLN A 195 4.66 6.08 -4.19
CA GLN A 195 4.28 7.16 -3.29
C GLN A 195 3.36 8.16 -3.99
N GLU A 196 3.47 8.26 -5.33
CA GLU A 196 2.63 9.09 -6.18
C GLU A 196 2.63 8.55 -7.63
N LEU A 197 1.53 7.96 -8.07
CA LEU A 197 1.44 7.32 -9.40
C LEU A 197 1.47 8.31 -10.55
N THR A 198 0.86 9.50 -10.39
CA THR A 198 0.65 10.41 -11.53
C THR A 198 1.94 11.11 -11.99
N TYR A 199 3.04 10.95 -11.25
CA TYR A 199 4.37 11.45 -11.66
C TYR A 199 5.17 10.45 -12.49
N TYR A 200 4.68 9.21 -12.59
CA TYR A 200 5.40 8.17 -13.30
C TYR A 200 5.84 8.62 -14.71
N GLY A 201 7.12 8.46 -14.99
CA GLY A 201 7.75 8.76 -16.27
C GLY A 201 8.28 10.17 -16.45
N LEU A 202 7.91 11.14 -15.59
CA LEU A 202 8.37 12.53 -15.72
C LEU A 202 9.91 12.67 -15.67
N ASP A 203 10.58 11.83 -14.87
CA ASP A 203 12.03 11.83 -14.71
C ASP A 203 12.75 11.18 -15.90
N ILE A 204 12.25 10.06 -16.41
CA ILE A 204 12.92 9.26 -17.44
C ILE A 204 12.40 9.56 -18.87
N TYR A 205 11.08 9.76 -19.05
CA TYR A 205 10.47 9.99 -20.37
C TYR A 205 10.13 11.46 -20.64
N LYS A 206 10.26 12.35 -19.64
CA LYS A 206 9.91 13.77 -19.70
C LYS A 206 8.41 14.04 -19.93
N GLU A 207 7.59 13.04 -19.69
CA GLU A 207 6.14 13.10 -19.77
C GLU A 207 5.50 12.21 -18.69
N ARG A 208 4.20 12.38 -18.44
CA ARG A 208 3.42 11.49 -17.56
C ARG A 208 3.11 10.20 -18.30
N ALA A 209 3.93 9.18 -18.13
CA ALA A 209 3.88 7.95 -18.92
C ALA A 209 2.98 6.84 -18.31
N LEU A 210 2.23 7.12 -17.24
CA LEU A 210 1.35 6.11 -16.63
C LEU A 210 0.32 5.53 -17.62
N PRO A 211 -0.33 6.32 -18.51
CA PRO A 211 -1.23 5.73 -19.53
C PRO A 211 -0.53 4.73 -20.44
N LYS A 212 0.72 5.01 -20.85
CA LYS A 212 1.52 4.10 -21.69
C LYS A 212 1.90 2.81 -20.94
N LEU A 213 2.27 2.94 -19.66
CA LEU A 213 2.53 1.79 -18.82
C LEU A 213 1.28 0.91 -18.65
N LEU A 214 0.12 1.52 -18.41
CA LEU A 214 -1.14 0.80 -18.26
C LEU A 214 -1.49 0.00 -19.51
N ASP A 215 -1.34 0.59 -20.70
CA ASP A 215 -1.54 -0.12 -21.97
C ASP A 215 -0.59 -1.32 -22.11
N ALA A 216 0.69 -1.11 -21.84
CA ALA A 216 1.68 -2.19 -21.94
C ALA A 216 1.43 -3.33 -20.95
N LEU A 217 1.04 -3.00 -19.71
CA LEU A 217 0.67 -4.01 -18.70
C LEU A 217 -0.63 -4.73 -19.05
N ALA A 218 -1.60 -4.02 -19.65
CA ALA A 218 -2.87 -4.62 -20.08
C ALA A 218 -2.70 -5.67 -21.18
N ASP A 219 -1.62 -5.60 -21.94
CA ASP A 219 -1.27 -6.58 -22.98
C ASP A 219 -0.59 -7.86 -22.43
N VAL A 220 -0.21 -7.88 -21.13
CA VAL A 220 0.40 -9.06 -20.50
C VAL A 220 -0.62 -10.19 -20.39
N LYS A 221 -0.37 -11.29 -21.11
CA LYS A 221 -1.28 -12.43 -21.17
C LYS A 221 -1.42 -13.13 -19.83
N GLY A 222 -2.65 -13.32 -19.37
CA GLY A 222 -2.96 -13.96 -18.09
C GLY A 222 -3.08 -12.99 -16.93
N LEU A 223 -2.82 -11.70 -17.14
CA LEU A 223 -3.10 -10.66 -16.16
C LEU A 223 -4.58 -10.23 -16.29
N GLU A 224 -5.37 -10.59 -15.28
CA GLU A 224 -6.83 -10.44 -15.27
C GLU A 224 -7.28 -9.12 -14.66
N TRP A 225 -6.52 -8.58 -13.69
CA TRP A 225 -6.80 -7.32 -13.02
C TRP A 225 -5.54 -6.48 -12.79
N ILE A 226 -5.66 -5.20 -13.11
CA ILE A 226 -4.67 -4.15 -12.83
C ILE A 226 -5.38 -3.07 -12.01
N ARG A 227 -4.88 -2.79 -10.81
CA ARG A 227 -5.49 -1.83 -9.86
C ARG A 227 -4.55 -0.67 -9.59
N LEU A 228 -5.10 0.55 -9.50
CA LEU A 228 -4.32 1.77 -9.31
C LEU A 228 -4.48 2.30 -7.88
N HIS A 229 -3.34 2.53 -7.20
CA HIS A 229 -3.29 3.12 -5.87
C HIS A 229 -2.51 4.44 -5.85
N TYR A 230 -2.89 5.36 -4.95
CA TYR A 230 -2.15 6.59 -4.65
C TYR A 230 -2.04 7.58 -5.82
N ALA A 231 -3.14 7.82 -6.52
CA ALA A 231 -3.23 8.87 -7.54
C ALA A 231 -3.38 10.25 -6.88
N TYR A 232 -2.55 11.21 -7.29
CA TYR A 232 -2.64 12.56 -6.75
C TYR A 232 -3.67 13.41 -7.54
N PRO A 233 -4.54 14.19 -6.87
CA PRO A 233 -5.64 14.88 -7.56
C PRO A 233 -5.18 16.06 -8.42
N SER A 234 -4.22 16.88 -7.93
CA SER A 234 -3.80 18.07 -8.68
C SER A 234 -3.05 17.72 -9.97
N LYS A 235 -3.54 18.24 -11.09
CA LYS A 235 -3.04 17.96 -12.44
C LYS A 235 -3.07 16.46 -12.75
N PHE A 236 -4.16 15.80 -12.39
CA PHE A 236 -4.40 14.40 -12.71
C PHE A 236 -4.41 14.20 -14.22
N PRO A 237 -3.66 13.24 -14.77
CA PRO A 237 -3.64 12.97 -16.21
C PRO A 237 -4.90 12.22 -16.64
N LEU A 238 -5.81 12.93 -17.31
CA LEU A 238 -7.13 12.41 -17.72
C LEU A 238 -7.02 11.26 -18.74
N GLU A 239 -5.89 11.14 -19.41
CA GLU A 239 -5.58 10.05 -20.35
C GLU A 239 -5.59 8.67 -19.68
N ILE A 240 -5.38 8.61 -18.36
CA ILE A 240 -5.54 7.38 -17.57
C ILE A 240 -6.97 6.84 -17.71
N LEU A 241 -7.97 7.72 -17.65
CA LEU A 241 -9.39 7.35 -17.73
C LEU A 241 -9.75 6.74 -19.08
N GLU A 242 -9.11 7.21 -20.17
CA GLU A 242 -9.30 6.67 -21.52
C GLU A 242 -8.77 5.22 -21.59
N VAL A 243 -7.62 4.95 -20.94
CA VAL A 243 -7.09 3.59 -20.85
C VAL A 243 -8.00 2.70 -20.01
N MET A 244 -8.46 3.18 -18.85
CA MET A 244 -9.40 2.43 -18.00
C MET A 244 -10.72 2.11 -18.72
N GLN A 245 -11.17 2.99 -19.60
CA GLN A 245 -12.41 2.79 -20.37
C GLN A 245 -12.27 1.70 -21.46
N ARG A 246 -11.11 1.63 -22.14
CA ARG A 246 -10.91 0.71 -23.27
C ARG A 246 -10.31 -0.65 -22.90
N ARG A 247 -9.77 -0.81 -21.67
CA ARG A 247 -9.11 -2.03 -21.21
C ARG A 247 -9.92 -2.71 -20.11
N ASP A 248 -10.50 -3.87 -20.42
CA ASP A 248 -11.38 -4.59 -19.49
C ASP A 248 -10.65 -5.20 -18.27
N ASN A 249 -9.32 -5.37 -18.36
CA ASN A 249 -8.51 -5.89 -17.27
C ASN A 249 -7.93 -4.79 -16.36
N ILE A 250 -8.24 -3.51 -16.58
CA ILE A 250 -7.97 -2.44 -15.63
C ILE A 250 -9.21 -2.26 -14.76
N CYS A 251 -9.08 -2.52 -13.47
CA CYS A 251 -10.18 -2.38 -12.52
C CYS A 251 -10.75 -0.96 -12.55
N LYS A 252 -12.08 -0.84 -12.59
CA LYS A 252 -12.74 0.46 -12.41
C LYS A 252 -12.66 0.91 -10.96
N TYR A 253 -11.45 1.14 -10.52
CA TYR A 253 -11.08 1.50 -9.16
C TYR A 253 -9.96 2.52 -9.18
N LEU A 254 -10.10 3.59 -8.42
CA LEU A 254 -9.08 4.63 -8.31
C LEU A 254 -8.97 5.09 -6.86
N ASP A 255 -7.80 4.85 -6.24
CA ASP A 255 -7.46 5.40 -4.93
C ASP A 255 -6.79 6.76 -5.10
N MET A 256 -7.48 7.80 -4.65
CA MET A 256 -7.06 9.20 -4.77
C MET A 256 -7.13 9.88 -3.41
N PRO A 257 -6.03 9.89 -2.61
CA PRO A 257 -6.01 10.54 -1.31
C PRO A 257 -6.17 12.05 -1.44
N LEU A 258 -7.34 12.59 -1.08
CA LEU A 258 -7.65 14.02 -1.13
C LEU A 258 -7.11 14.76 0.09
N GLN A 259 -7.13 14.12 1.23
CA GLN A 259 -6.66 14.55 2.54
C GLN A 259 -7.62 15.48 3.28
N HIS A 260 -8.27 16.42 2.61
CA HIS A 260 -9.30 17.31 3.13
C HIS A 260 -10.18 17.83 1.99
N ALA A 261 -11.28 18.54 2.32
CA ALA A 261 -12.14 19.21 1.34
C ALA A 261 -12.22 20.73 1.52
N SER A 262 -11.94 21.27 2.73
CA SER A 262 -11.88 22.72 2.93
C SER A 262 -10.69 23.31 2.18
N SER A 263 -10.91 24.34 1.35
CA SER A 263 -9.85 24.98 0.55
C SER A 263 -8.79 25.66 1.43
N SER A 264 -9.16 26.13 2.64
CA SER A 264 -8.20 26.65 3.62
C SER A 264 -7.23 25.56 4.10
N MET A 265 -7.75 24.38 4.44
CA MET A 265 -6.94 23.24 4.86
C MET A 265 -6.11 22.68 3.72
N LEU A 266 -6.68 22.51 2.53
CA LEU A 266 -5.93 22.08 1.34
C LEU A 266 -4.75 23.00 1.02
N LYS A 267 -4.93 24.31 1.19
CA LYS A 267 -3.83 25.29 1.04
C LYS A 267 -2.78 25.13 2.13
N ALA A 268 -3.16 25.00 3.39
CA ALA A 268 -2.25 24.76 4.52
C ALA A 268 -1.49 23.43 4.36
N MET A 269 -2.16 22.40 3.89
CA MET A 269 -1.59 21.09 3.56
C MET A 269 -0.74 21.10 2.27
N ARG A 270 -0.67 22.21 1.53
CA ARG A 270 0.03 22.36 0.24
C ARG A 270 -0.41 21.33 -0.80
N ARG A 271 -1.73 21.07 -0.90
CA ARG A 271 -2.29 20.10 -1.86
C ARG A 271 -2.36 20.63 -3.29
N ASN A 272 -2.23 21.94 -3.49
CA ASN A 272 -2.26 22.59 -4.80
C ASN A 272 -3.53 22.26 -5.62
N ILE A 273 -4.65 22.22 -4.95
CA ILE A 273 -5.99 21.99 -5.52
C ILE A 273 -7.01 22.61 -4.56
N THR A 274 -8.12 23.13 -5.09
CA THR A 274 -9.27 23.65 -4.31
C THR A 274 -10.39 22.63 -4.23
N ARG A 275 -11.40 22.89 -3.38
CA ARG A 275 -12.63 22.09 -3.28
C ARG A 275 -13.35 22.00 -4.62
N GLU A 276 -13.48 23.13 -5.32
CA GLU A 276 -14.15 23.24 -6.59
C GLU A 276 -13.46 22.40 -7.67
N GLU A 277 -12.12 22.56 -7.78
CA GLU A 277 -11.31 21.75 -8.72
C GLU A 277 -11.38 20.25 -8.42
N MET A 278 -11.49 19.86 -7.15
CA MET A 278 -11.67 18.43 -6.78
C MET A 278 -13.07 17.95 -7.20
N SER A 279 -14.12 18.76 -6.99
CA SER A 279 -15.48 18.42 -7.40
C SER A 279 -15.56 18.25 -8.92
N GLU A 280 -14.97 19.16 -9.69
CA GLU A 280 -14.88 19.07 -11.14
C GLU A 280 -14.14 17.79 -11.58
N LEU A 281 -13.00 17.48 -10.95
CA LEU A 281 -12.24 16.27 -11.26
C LEU A 281 -13.04 14.99 -10.97
N ILE A 282 -13.74 14.92 -9.84
CA ILE A 282 -14.58 13.76 -9.49
C ILE A 282 -15.71 13.57 -10.52
N HIS A 283 -16.37 14.66 -10.92
CA HIS A 283 -17.38 14.62 -11.95
C HIS A 283 -16.83 14.13 -13.29
N GLU A 284 -15.66 14.63 -13.70
CA GLU A 284 -14.98 14.22 -14.94
C GLU A 284 -14.60 12.73 -14.91
N ILE A 285 -14.05 12.25 -13.78
CA ILE A 285 -13.71 10.83 -13.62
C ILE A 285 -14.95 9.95 -13.76
N ARG A 286 -16.04 10.27 -13.07
CA ARG A 286 -17.29 9.49 -13.14
C ARG A 286 -17.97 9.55 -14.49
N SER A 287 -17.89 10.69 -15.18
CA SER A 287 -18.43 10.87 -16.52
C SER A 287 -17.68 10.00 -17.54
N ARG A 288 -16.34 9.96 -17.47
CA ARG A 288 -15.52 9.17 -18.41
C ARG A 288 -15.51 7.69 -18.10
N VAL A 289 -15.57 7.31 -16.81
CA VAL A 289 -15.57 5.90 -16.39
C VAL A 289 -16.82 5.63 -15.53
N PRO A 290 -17.98 5.42 -16.16
CA PRO A 290 -19.21 5.15 -15.43
C PRO A 290 -19.08 3.91 -14.53
N GLY A 291 -19.55 4.06 -13.27
CA GLY A 291 -19.48 2.98 -12.27
C GLY A 291 -18.11 2.80 -11.61
N ILE A 292 -17.17 3.72 -11.82
CA ILE A 292 -15.87 3.68 -11.13
C ILE A 292 -16.03 3.78 -9.62
N CYS A 293 -15.35 2.91 -8.90
CA CYS A 293 -15.18 2.99 -7.45
C CYS A 293 -14.10 4.03 -7.13
N LEU A 294 -14.46 5.06 -6.38
CA LEU A 294 -13.53 6.07 -5.89
C LEU A 294 -13.23 5.82 -4.41
N ARG A 295 -11.95 5.57 -4.15
CA ARG A 295 -11.39 5.51 -2.80
C ARG A 295 -10.65 6.79 -2.48
N THR A 296 -10.80 7.29 -1.26
CA THR A 296 -10.01 8.43 -0.78
C THR A 296 -9.51 8.23 0.64
N THR A 297 -8.55 9.05 1.01
CA THR A 297 -8.02 9.12 2.38
C THR A 297 -8.09 10.57 2.85
N LEU A 298 -8.53 10.76 4.09
CA LEU A 298 -8.72 12.07 4.72
C LEU A 298 -7.93 12.14 6.03
N ILE A 299 -7.57 13.36 6.42
CA ILE A 299 -6.89 13.66 7.68
C ILE A 299 -7.79 14.60 8.48
N ALA A 300 -8.09 14.24 9.73
CA ALA A 300 -8.81 15.03 10.68
C ALA A 300 -7.86 15.62 11.73
N GLY A 301 -8.07 16.87 12.14
CA GLY A 301 -7.31 17.54 13.19
C GLY A 301 -5.96 18.08 12.73
N PHE A 302 -5.82 18.48 11.47
CA PHE A 302 -4.65 19.22 11.00
C PHE A 302 -4.53 20.57 11.73
N PRO A 303 -3.32 21.09 12.04
CA PRO A 303 -3.13 22.38 12.70
C PRO A 303 -3.98 23.50 12.09
N GLY A 304 -4.77 24.16 12.93
CA GLY A 304 -5.68 25.24 12.52
C GLY A 304 -7.03 24.79 11.95
N GLU A 305 -7.33 23.47 11.90
CA GLU A 305 -8.64 22.96 11.49
C GLU A 305 -9.72 23.41 12.49
N THR A 306 -10.82 23.95 11.96
CA THR A 306 -11.96 24.42 12.70
C THR A 306 -13.18 23.50 12.53
N GLU A 307 -14.21 23.67 13.38
CA GLU A 307 -15.49 22.94 13.21
C GLU A 307 -16.12 23.20 11.84
N LYS A 308 -15.97 24.42 11.30
CA LYS A 308 -16.44 24.74 9.96
C LYS A 308 -15.75 23.91 8.89
N ASP A 309 -14.42 23.69 9.01
CA ASP A 309 -13.66 22.89 8.06
C ASP A 309 -14.10 21.40 8.10
N VAL A 310 -14.43 20.90 9.29
CA VAL A 310 -14.98 19.55 9.48
C VAL A 310 -16.37 19.43 8.85
N GLU A 311 -17.24 20.42 9.04
CA GLU A 311 -18.56 20.43 8.42
C GLU A 311 -18.47 20.46 6.88
N GLU A 312 -17.62 21.33 6.32
CA GLU A 312 -17.36 21.37 4.89
C GLU A 312 -16.87 20.02 4.35
N LEU A 313 -16.10 19.25 5.16
CA LEU A 313 -15.63 17.92 4.78
C LEU A 313 -16.75 16.89 4.79
N LYS A 314 -17.64 16.92 5.79
CA LYS A 314 -18.84 16.05 5.86
C LYS A 314 -19.80 16.33 4.70
N GLU A 315 -20.09 17.61 4.41
CA GLU A 315 -20.87 18.01 3.25
C GLU A 315 -20.28 17.48 1.93
N PHE A 316 -18.95 17.57 1.78
CA PHE A 316 -18.25 17.08 0.59
C PHE A 316 -18.39 15.55 0.43
N LEU A 317 -18.34 14.79 1.53
CA LEU A 317 -18.58 13.34 1.48
C LEU A 317 -20.04 13.03 1.07
N GLN A 318 -21.02 13.75 1.61
CA GLN A 318 -22.42 13.58 1.26
C GLN A 318 -22.71 13.95 -0.20
N GLU A 319 -22.07 15.02 -0.71
CA GLU A 319 -22.19 15.45 -2.11
C GLU A 319 -21.59 14.42 -3.08
N HIS A 320 -20.36 13.97 -2.80
CA HIS A 320 -19.61 13.13 -3.74
C HIS A 320 -19.76 11.63 -3.51
N ARG A 321 -20.24 11.20 -2.32
CA ARG A 321 -20.56 9.79 -2.03
C ARG A 321 -19.47 8.84 -2.49
N PHE A 322 -18.30 8.92 -1.83
CA PHE A 322 -17.18 8.02 -2.12
C PHE A 322 -17.53 6.57 -1.77
N ASP A 323 -16.96 5.63 -2.52
CA ASP A 323 -17.20 4.20 -2.29
C ASP A 323 -16.41 3.70 -1.09
N ARG A 324 -15.19 4.21 -0.92
CA ARG A 324 -14.28 3.83 0.15
C ARG A 324 -13.58 5.07 0.71
N VAL A 325 -13.54 5.21 2.02
CA VAL A 325 -12.84 6.31 2.70
C VAL A 325 -12.05 5.77 3.89
N GLY A 326 -10.77 6.10 3.94
CA GLY A 326 -9.95 5.96 5.13
C GLY A 326 -9.79 7.32 5.82
N ILE A 327 -9.96 7.37 7.14
CA ILE A 327 -9.80 8.61 7.91
C ILE A 327 -8.74 8.41 8.97
N PHE A 328 -7.79 9.32 9.03
CA PHE A 328 -6.69 9.30 9.98
C PHE A 328 -6.66 10.59 10.81
N SER A 329 -6.39 10.47 12.09
CA SER A 329 -6.01 11.62 12.90
C SER A 329 -4.65 12.15 12.44
N TYR A 330 -4.48 13.47 12.39
CA TYR A 330 -3.22 14.09 12.06
C TYR A 330 -2.12 13.67 13.03
N SER A 331 -0.99 13.26 12.49
CA SER A 331 0.26 12.98 13.23
C SER A 331 1.25 14.14 13.01
N HIS A 332 1.75 14.71 14.09
CA HIS A 332 2.65 15.86 14.06
C HIS A 332 4.10 15.42 13.84
N GLU A 333 4.45 15.24 12.56
CA GLU A 333 5.69 14.59 12.15
C GLU A 333 6.87 15.56 12.07
N GLU A 334 7.93 15.27 12.80
CA GLU A 334 9.17 16.04 12.83
C GLU A 334 9.77 16.26 11.44
N ASN A 335 10.43 17.40 11.25
CA ASN A 335 11.09 17.78 9.99
C ASN A 335 10.16 17.91 8.77
N THR A 336 8.84 17.90 8.98
CA THR A 336 7.86 18.30 7.95
C THR A 336 7.55 19.80 8.07
N SER A 337 7.07 20.41 6.98
CA SER A 337 6.70 21.84 7.06
C SER A 337 5.51 22.12 7.98
N ALA A 338 4.66 21.12 8.25
CA ALA A 338 3.55 21.27 9.17
C ALA A 338 3.99 21.17 10.64
N TYR A 339 5.18 20.64 10.90
CA TYR A 339 5.76 20.60 12.25
C TYR A 339 6.04 22.00 12.81
N ASP A 340 6.30 22.97 11.94
CA ASP A 340 6.51 24.37 12.33
C ASP A 340 5.20 25.09 12.73
N LEU A 341 4.05 24.47 12.47
CA LEU A 341 2.74 24.98 12.89
C LEU A 341 2.46 24.58 14.34
N GLU A 342 1.74 25.42 15.07
CA GLU A 342 1.23 25.03 16.38
C GLU A 342 0.20 23.93 16.24
N ASP A 343 0.43 22.76 16.84
CA ASP A 343 -0.53 21.65 16.89
C ASP A 343 -1.62 21.95 17.94
N ASN A 344 -2.50 22.86 17.58
CA ASN A 344 -3.53 23.43 18.45
C ASN A 344 -4.82 22.62 18.54
N VAL A 345 -4.89 21.45 17.90
CA VAL A 345 -6.03 20.53 17.99
C VAL A 345 -5.69 19.37 18.93
N PRO A 346 -6.32 19.25 20.10
CA PRO A 346 -6.05 18.16 21.05
C PRO A 346 -6.29 16.77 20.44
N ALA A 347 -5.57 15.77 20.91
CA ALA A 347 -5.62 14.39 20.36
C ALA A 347 -7.04 13.79 20.44
N GLU A 348 -7.76 14.03 21.53
CA GLU A 348 -9.16 13.62 21.70
C GLU A 348 -10.10 14.28 20.70
N VAL A 349 -9.84 15.55 20.36
CA VAL A 349 -10.62 16.28 19.33
C VAL A 349 -10.32 15.73 17.93
N LYS A 350 -9.05 15.46 17.62
CA LYS A 350 -8.68 14.80 16.34
C LYS A 350 -9.40 13.46 16.19
N SER A 351 -9.42 12.66 17.26
CA SER A 351 -10.08 11.35 17.26
C SER A 351 -11.61 11.47 17.13
N ALA A 352 -12.23 12.40 17.85
CA ALA A 352 -13.67 12.65 17.76
C ALA A 352 -14.09 13.10 16.36
N ARG A 353 -13.36 14.05 15.74
CA ARG A 353 -13.60 14.49 14.36
C ARG A 353 -13.46 13.35 13.36
N ALA A 354 -12.41 12.54 13.49
CA ALA A 354 -12.22 11.39 12.62
C ALA A 354 -13.39 10.40 12.73
N GLN A 355 -13.93 10.19 13.93
CA GLN A 355 -15.10 9.35 14.15
C GLN A 355 -16.37 9.96 13.53
N GLU A 356 -16.66 11.25 13.75
CA GLU A 356 -17.82 11.93 13.17
C GLU A 356 -17.83 11.84 11.63
N ILE A 357 -16.66 12.05 11.00
CA ILE A 357 -16.53 11.96 9.54
C ILE A 357 -16.74 10.50 9.08
N MET A 358 -16.25 9.53 9.86
CA MET A 358 -16.43 8.10 9.56
C MET A 358 -17.90 7.67 9.67
N GLU A 359 -18.66 8.21 10.62
CA GLU A 359 -20.10 7.94 10.76
C GLU A 359 -20.87 8.37 9.50
N VAL A 360 -20.59 9.56 8.96
CA VAL A 360 -21.17 10.00 7.67
C VAL A 360 -20.81 9.05 6.53
N GLN A 361 -19.55 8.61 6.47
CA GLN A 361 -19.12 7.68 5.42
C GLN A 361 -19.72 6.28 5.58
N GLN A 362 -19.95 5.82 6.80
CA GLN A 362 -20.58 4.53 7.07
C GLN A 362 -21.99 4.45 6.49
N GLU A 363 -22.78 5.51 6.67
CA GLU A 363 -24.12 5.61 6.07
C GLU A 363 -24.05 5.57 4.54
N ILE A 364 -23.15 6.33 3.93
CA ILE A 364 -22.93 6.33 2.48
C ILE A 364 -22.52 4.95 1.98
N SER A 365 -21.59 4.28 2.68
CA SER A 365 -21.11 2.94 2.34
C SER A 365 -22.25 1.91 2.40
N TYR A 366 -23.07 1.95 3.45
CA TYR A 366 -24.22 1.08 3.60
C TYR A 366 -25.20 1.24 2.44
N GLU A 367 -25.62 2.47 2.11
CA GLU A 367 -26.54 2.74 1.01
C GLU A 367 -26.01 2.22 -0.33
N LYS A 368 -24.74 2.54 -0.65
CA LYS A 368 -24.09 2.06 -1.88
C LYS A 368 -23.96 0.54 -1.94
N ASN A 369 -23.75 -0.11 -0.81
CA ASN A 369 -23.70 -1.56 -0.74
C ASN A 369 -25.10 -2.17 -0.92
N GLN A 370 -26.15 -1.54 -0.39
CA GLN A 370 -27.54 -1.98 -0.63
C GLN A 370 -27.93 -1.95 -2.11
N GLU A 371 -27.43 -0.96 -2.87
CA GLU A 371 -27.65 -0.89 -4.33
C GLU A 371 -27.09 -2.10 -5.08
N LYS A 372 -26.11 -2.82 -4.52
CA LYS A 372 -25.49 -4.02 -5.13
C LYS A 372 -26.30 -5.30 -4.89
N VAL A 373 -27.26 -5.31 -3.99
CA VAL A 373 -28.07 -6.50 -3.70
C VAL A 373 -28.88 -6.91 -4.93
N GLY A 374 -28.81 -8.21 -5.29
CA GLY A 374 -29.41 -8.77 -6.50
C GLY A 374 -28.54 -8.71 -7.74
N GLN A 375 -27.47 -7.90 -7.75
CA GLN A 375 -26.52 -7.81 -8.86
C GLN A 375 -25.53 -9.00 -8.83
N ILE A 376 -24.91 -9.25 -9.97
CA ILE A 376 -23.90 -10.30 -10.15
C ILE A 376 -22.55 -9.64 -10.44
N PHE A 377 -21.52 -10.02 -9.68
CA PHE A 377 -20.17 -9.53 -9.83
C PHE A 377 -19.17 -10.67 -10.10
N LYS A 378 -18.13 -10.36 -10.91
CA LYS A 378 -16.92 -11.16 -11.01
C LYS A 378 -16.14 -10.99 -9.71
N VAL A 379 -15.88 -12.07 -8.99
CA VAL A 379 -15.20 -12.07 -7.68
C VAL A 379 -13.98 -12.97 -7.75
N LEU A 380 -12.84 -12.44 -7.28
CA LEU A 380 -11.60 -13.19 -7.07
C LEU A 380 -11.62 -13.81 -5.68
N ILE A 381 -11.43 -15.11 -5.58
CA ILE A 381 -11.41 -15.83 -4.29
C ILE A 381 -10.04 -15.64 -3.63
N ASP A 382 -9.99 -14.96 -2.48
CA ASP A 382 -8.74 -14.68 -1.77
C ASP A 382 -8.40 -15.74 -0.73
N LYS A 383 -9.37 -16.20 0.05
CA LYS A 383 -9.13 -17.16 1.14
C LYS A 383 -10.37 -17.98 1.48
N LYS A 384 -10.13 -19.04 2.25
CA LYS A 384 -11.20 -19.83 2.88
C LYS A 384 -11.04 -19.76 4.39
N GLU A 385 -12.06 -19.30 5.08
CA GLU A 385 -12.06 -19.09 6.52
C GLU A 385 -13.38 -19.57 7.13
N ALA A 386 -13.31 -20.33 8.25
CA ALA A 386 -14.49 -20.86 8.96
C ALA A 386 -15.55 -21.53 8.06
N GLY A 387 -15.11 -22.21 6.99
CA GLY A 387 -16.01 -22.91 6.05
C GLY A 387 -16.62 -22.06 4.95
N ARG A 388 -16.36 -20.73 4.95
CA ARG A 388 -16.81 -19.76 3.94
C ARG A 388 -15.63 -19.38 3.05
N TYR A 389 -15.93 -18.90 1.84
CA TYR A 389 -14.94 -18.27 0.99
C TYR A 389 -15.04 -16.75 1.12
N LEU A 390 -13.91 -16.08 1.11
CA LEU A 390 -13.81 -14.63 1.08
C LEU A 390 -13.15 -14.24 -0.22
N GLY A 391 -13.64 -13.19 -0.85
CA GLY A 391 -13.11 -12.71 -2.11
C GLY A 391 -13.41 -11.24 -2.31
N ARG A 392 -12.96 -10.70 -3.42
CA ARG A 392 -13.12 -9.28 -3.76
C ARG A 392 -13.67 -9.09 -5.15
N THR A 393 -14.38 -7.99 -5.33
CA THR A 393 -14.77 -7.50 -6.66
C THR A 393 -13.65 -6.62 -7.26
N GLU A 394 -13.82 -6.22 -8.51
CA GLU A 394 -12.93 -5.20 -9.12
C GLU A 394 -12.95 -3.85 -8.38
N PHE A 395 -13.93 -3.62 -7.52
CA PHE A 395 -14.12 -2.38 -6.76
C PHE A 395 -13.47 -2.40 -5.38
N ASP A 396 -12.77 -3.48 -5.02
CA ASP A 396 -12.22 -3.66 -3.68
C ASP A 396 -10.76 -4.09 -3.74
N SER A 397 -9.90 -3.37 -3.04
CA SER A 397 -8.49 -3.70 -2.90
C SER A 397 -8.25 -4.57 -1.68
N VAL A 398 -7.29 -5.47 -1.78
CA VAL A 398 -6.92 -6.37 -0.69
C VAL A 398 -6.47 -5.57 0.55
N GLU A 399 -6.82 -6.07 1.73
CA GLU A 399 -6.42 -5.57 3.06
C GLU A 399 -7.01 -4.20 3.48
N VAL A 400 -7.50 -3.39 2.54
CA VAL A 400 -7.93 -2.01 2.83
C VAL A 400 -9.38 -1.71 2.51
N ASP A 401 -10.06 -2.58 1.75
CA ASP A 401 -11.45 -2.40 1.33
C ASP A 401 -12.33 -3.59 1.75
N ASN A 402 -13.53 -3.65 1.21
CA ASN A 402 -14.56 -4.60 1.58
C ASN A 402 -14.29 -6.01 1.03
N GLU A 403 -14.81 -7.01 1.73
CA GLU A 403 -14.81 -8.41 1.29
C GLU A 403 -16.21 -8.85 0.85
N VAL A 404 -16.25 -9.85 -0.01
CA VAL A 404 -17.46 -10.60 -0.33
C VAL A 404 -17.41 -11.94 0.37
N VAL A 405 -18.33 -12.18 1.31
CA VAL A 405 -18.53 -13.49 1.97
C VAL A 405 -19.34 -14.38 1.03
N ILE A 406 -18.77 -15.49 0.59
CA ILE A 406 -19.32 -16.33 -0.45
C ILE A 406 -19.77 -17.68 0.11
N HIS A 407 -21.05 -17.99 -0.09
CA HIS A 407 -21.61 -19.28 0.18
C HIS A 407 -21.57 -20.13 -1.08
N SER A 408 -20.94 -21.31 -1.01
CA SER A 408 -20.87 -22.24 -2.13
C SER A 408 -20.96 -23.68 -1.64
N LYS A 409 -21.79 -24.46 -2.31
CA LYS A 409 -21.85 -25.92 -2.15
C LYS A 409 -20.72 -26.62 -2.92
N LYS A 410 -20.17 -25.95 -3.94
CA LYS A 410 -19.03 -26.43 -4.72
C LYS A 410 -17.73 -26.02 -4.02
N LYS A 411 -16.69 -26.83 -4.17
CA LYS A 411 -15.35 -26.46 -3.74
C LYS A 411 -14.78 -25.43 -4.72
N LEU A 412 -14.43 -24.25 -4.22
CA LEU A 412 -13.77 -23.19 -4.99
C LEU A 412 -12.25 -23.24 -4.76
N ALA A 413 -11.49 -22.86 -5.75
CA ALA A 413 -10.04 -22.71 -5.61
C ALA A 413 -9.66 -21.26 -5.23
N ILE A 414 -8.67 -21.11 -4.35
CA ILE A 414 -8.10 -19.80 -4.06
C ILE A 414 -7.44 -19.26 -5.34
N GLY A 415 -7.69 -17.98 -5.65
CA GLY A 415 -7.20 -17.33 -6.86
C GLY A 415 -8.04 -17.63 -8.12
N GLU A 416 -9.22 -18.29 -8.02
CA GLU A 416 -10.13 -18.38 -9.15
C GLU A 416 -11.12 -17.22 -9.17
N PHE A 417 -11.59 -16.88 -10.36
CA PHE A 417 -12.68 -15.93 -10.55
C PHE A 417 -14.01 -16.70 -10.67
N VAL A 418 -15.00 -16.22 -9.93
CA VAL A 418 -16.36 -16.76 -9.97
C VAL A 418 -17.38 -15.64 -10.13
N GLN A 419 -18.55 -15.98 -10.66
CA GLN A 419 -19.69 -15.06 -10.68
C GLN A 419 -20.49 -15.24 -9.38
N VAL A 420 -20.68 -14.13 -8.64
CA VAL A 420 -21.39 -14.12 -7.36
C VAL A 420 -22.57 -13.18 -7.44
N LYS A 421 -23.76 -13.68 -7.15
CA LYS A 421 -24.96 -12.86 -6.95
C LYS A 421 -24.98 -12.40 -5.50
N ILE A 422 -24.98 -11.09 -5.29
CA ILE A 422 -25.06 -10.50 -3.95
C ILE A 422 -26.46 -10.70 -3.40
N THR A 423 -26.55 -11.28 -2.21
CA THR A 423 -27.80 -11.60 -1.51
C THR A 423 -28.06 -10.70 -0.32
N LYS A 424 -26.98 -10.19 0.32
CA LYS A 424 -27.04 -9.24 1.43
C LYS A 424 -25.88 -8.24 1.36
N ALA A 425 -26.09 -7.10 1.98
CA ALA A 425 -25.07 -6.06 2.14
C ALA A 425 -25.07 -5.53 3.57
N TYR A 426 -23.88 -5.19 4.05
CA TYR A 426 -23.60 -4.60 5.35
C TYR A 426 -22.93 -3.23 5.15
N ASP A 427 -22.54 -2.58 6.23
CA ASP A 427 -21.89 -1.26 6.17
C ASP A 427 -20.63 -1.29 5.29
N TYR A 428 -19.89 -2.39 5.36
CA TYR A 428 -18.64 -2.56 4.60
C TYR A 428 -18.66 -3.79 3.70
N ASP A 429 -19.09 -4.95 4.19
CA ASP A 429 -18.97 -6.21 3.45
C ASP A 429 -20.26 -6.61 2.71
N LEU A 430 -20.09 -7.48 1.74
CA LEU A 430 -21.16 -8.08 0.97
C LEU A 430 -21.25 -9.58 1.27
N GLU A 431 -22.43 -10.17 1.06
CA GLU A 431 -22.63 -11.61 1.14
C GLU A 431 -23.34 -12.08 -0.13
N GLY A 432 -22.91 -13.21 -0.68
CA GLY A 432 -23.48 -13.70 -1.93
C GLY A 432 -23.32 -15.19 -2.16
N GLU A 433 -23.90 -15.64 -3.25
CA GLU A 433 -23.90 -17.05 -3.69
C GLU A 433 -23.32 -17.15 -5.11
N VAL A 434 -22.55 -18.21 -5.34
CA VAL A 434 -22.01 -18.50 -6.68
C VAL A 434 -23.15 -18.82 -7.63
N VAL A 435 -23.15 -18.19 -8.79
CA VAL A 435 -24.08 -18.44 -9.90
C VAL A 435 -23.35 -19.09 -11.07
N GLY A 436 -23.87 -20.22 -11.57
CA GLY A 436 -23.26 -20.97 -12.68
C GLY A 436 -22.76 -22.35 -12.31
#